data_d49269f70a12149c026b61e95210de31
#
_entry.id   d49269f70a12149c026b61e95210de31
#
_cell.length_a   1.000
_cell.length_b   1.000
_cell.length_c   1.000
_cell.angle_alpha   90.00
_cell.angle_beta   90.00
_cell.angle_gamma   90.00
#
_symmetry.space_group_name_H-M   'P 1'
#
loop_
_entity.id
_entity.type
_entity.pdbx_description
1 polymer ?
#
loop_
_entity_poly.entity_id
_entity_poly.type
_entity_poly.pdbx_seq_one_letter_code
_entity_poly.pdbx_strand_id
1 'polypeptide(L)'
;ARIFEIARSSGQVVATVGEVHASPNSRNVIAGDVQFTIDVRGWDEAITDDVCQRIEAALTEAAQQAGCQVTPKRIWQVSRVPFDQRLRGMVREAATSLNLPCLDMVSGASHDMIYIAQVAPGAMIFVPSMGGRSHAEVENTSWEDCAAGADVLLHCLMRAGNEPG
;
A
#
# COMPACT_ATOMS: atom_id res chain seq x y z
N ALA A 1 -17.31 6.29 9.21
CA ALA A 1 -17.26 5.26 10.25
C ALA A 1 -17.46 3.87 9.64
N ARG A 2 -18.58 3.55 8.98
CA ARG A 2 -18.91 2.19 8.52
C ARG A 2 -17.88 1.57 7.56
N ILE A 3 -17.33 2.33 6.63
CA ILE A 3 -16.28 1.85 5.69
C ILE A 3 -15.05 1.38 6.48
N PHE A 4 -14.59 2.19 7.44
CA PHE A 4 -13.47 1.87 8.30
C PHE A 4 -13.74 0.61 9.16
N GLU A 5 -14.94 0.48 9.71
CA GLU A 5 -15.33 -0.69 10.52
C GLU A 5 -15.35 -1.98 9.69
N ILE A 6 -15.86 -1.92 8.43
CA ILE A 6 -15.86 -3.06 7.52
C ILE A 6 -14.42 -3.52 7.24
N ALA A 7 -13.52 -2.60 6.87
CA ALA A 7 -12.12 -2.94 6.63
C ALA A 7 -11.45 -3.50 7.88
N ARG A 8 -11.59 -2.82 9.02
CA ARG A 8 -10.99 -3.25 10.29
C ARG A 8 -11.48 -4.63 10.75
N SER A 9 -12.74 -4.98 10.48
CA SER A 9 -13.29 -6.28 10.87
C SER A 9 -12.61 -7.47 10.17
N SER A 10 -11.92 -7.26 9.04
CA SER A 10 -11.13 -8.29 8.37
C SER A 10 -9.81 -8.60 9.08
N GLY A 11 -9.29 -7.66 9.89
CA GLY A 11 -7.97 -7.75 10.55
C GLY A 11 -6.78 -7.60 9.61
N GLN A 12 -6.99 -7.49 8.29
CA GLN A 12 -5.93 -7.56 7.27
C GLN A 12 -6.04 -6.48 6.19
N VAL A 13 -7.13 -5.71 6.20
CA VAL A 13 -7.40 -4.68 5.19
C VAL A 13 -7.57 -3.34 5.88
N VAL A 14 -7.02 -2.30 5.27
CA VAL A 14 -7.25 -0.91 5.66
C VAL A 14 -8.04 -0.20 4.57
N ALA A 15 -8.91 0.74 4.97
CA ALA A 15 -9.67 1.55 4.02
C ALA A 15 -9.70 3.01 4.50
N THR A 16 -9.56 3.93 3.55
CA THR A 16 -9.54 5.37 3.79
C THR A 16 -10.42 6.08 2.78
N VAL A 17 -11.22 7.04 3.26
CA VAL A 17 -11.88 8.01 2.37
C VAL A 17 -10.91 9.16 2.17
N GLY A 18 -10.34 9.28 0.96
CA GLY A 18 -9.27 10.23 0.67
C GLY A 18 -9.77 11.58 0.21
N GLU A 19 -10.73 11.61 -0.70
CA GLU A 19 -11.29 12.84 -1.27
C GLU A 19 -12.80 12.86 -1.11
N VAL A 20 -13.37 14.06 -0.92
CA VAL A 20 -14.80 14.29 -0.89
C VAL A 20 -15.09 15.61 -1.60
N HIS A 21 -15.87 15.55 -2.68
CA HIS A 21 -16.33 16.70 -3.43
C HIS A 21 -17.87 16.78 -3.36
N ALA A 22 -18.37 17.90 -2.91
CA ALA A 22 -19.81 18.16 -2.84
C ALA A 22 -20.17 19.30 -3.80
N SER A 23 -21.31 19.19 -4.49
CA SER A 23 -21.81 20.23 -5.36
C SER A 23 -23.24 20.61 -4.95
N PRO A 24 -23.53 21.92 -4.81
CA PRO A 24 -22.73 23.11 -5.10
C PRO A 24 -21.75 23.57 -4.00
N ASN A 25 -21.52 22.78 -2.96
CA ASN A 25 -20.61 23.08 -1.84
C ASN A 25 -20.87 24.46 -1.18
N SER A 26 -22.14 24.73 -0.89
CA SER A 26 -22.63 25.98 -0.29
C SER A 26 -23.15 25.72 1.12
N ARG A 27 -22.92 26.66 2.06
CA ARG A 27 -23.29 26.52 3.48
C ARG A 27 -24.78 26.37 3.73
N ASN A 28 -25.62 26.85 2.85
CA ASN A 28 -27.07 26.94 3.01
C ASN A 28 -27.86 26.15 1.96
N VAL A 29 -27.17 25.30 1.20
CA VAL A 29 -27.77 24.45 0.17
C VAL A 29 -27.36 23.01 0.42
N ILE A 30 -28.34 22.10 0.43
CA ILE A 30 -28.07 20.65 0.46
C ILE A 30 -27.35 20.25 -0.83
N ALA A 31 -26.27 19.53 -0.71
CA ALA A 31 -25.55 19.02 -1.88
C ALA A 31 -26.45 18.09 -2.72
N GLY A 32 -26.54 18.39 -4.03
CA GLY A 32 -27.28 17.56 -4.99
C GLY A 32 -26.44 16.39 -5.50
N ASP A 33 -25.10 16.54 -5.46
CA ASP A 33 -24.13 15.50 -5.84
C ASP A 33 -22.96 15.48 -4.88
N VAL A 34 -22.50 14.27 -4.50
CA VAL A 34 -21.32 14.07 -3.67
C VAL A 34 -20.48 12.96 -4.27
N GLN A 35 -19.27 13.30 -4.68
CA GLN A 35 -18.26 12.35 -5.13
C GLN A 35 -17.20 12.16 -4.06
N PHE A 36 -16.80 10.91 -3.81
CA PHE A 36 -15.70 10.61 -2.90
C PHE A 36 -14.94 9.37 -3.34
N THR A 37 -13.66 9.30 -2.94
CA THR A 37 -12.79 8.15 -3.23
C THR A 37 -12.58 7.31 -1.99
N ILE A 38 -12.48 6.01 -2.18
CA ILE A 38 -12.13 5.04 -1.14
C ILE A 38 -10.90 4.28 -1.62
N ASP A 39 -9.82 4.38 -0.85
CA ASP A 39 -8.61 3.57 -1.02
C ASP A 39 -8.72 2.36 -0.10
N VAL A 40 -8.62 1.14 -0.65
CA VAL A 40 -8.70 -0.13 0.08
C VAL A 40 -7.42 -0.91 -0.17
N ARG A 41 -6.70 -1.26 0.89
CA ARG A 41 -5.41 -1.96 0.80
C ARG A 41 -5.38 -3.19 1.69
N GLY A 42 -4.98 -4.33 1.12
CA GLY A 42 -4.74 -5.58 1.82
C GLY A 42 -3.74 -6.43 1.05
N TRP A 43 -3.11 -7.39 1.71
CA TRP A 43 -2.15 -8.29 1.05
C TRP A 43 -2.80 -9.57 0.49
N ASP A 44 -3.99 -9.92 0.97
CA ASP A 44 -4.79 -11.04 0.48
C ASP A 44 -5.87 -10.51 -0.47
N GLU A 45 -5.79 -10.90 -1.74
CA GLU A 45 -6.71 -10.42 -2.77
C GLU A 45 -8.15 -10.83 -2.50
N ALA A 46 -8.38 -12.07 -2.04
CA ALA A 46 -9.72 -12.58 -1.78
C ALA A 46 -10.37 -11.83 -0.61
N ILE A 47 -9.61 -11.58 0.46
CA ILE A 47 -10.10 -10.81 1.61
C ILE A 47 -10.32 -9.35 1.22
N THR A 48 -9.44 -8.78 0.40
CA THR A 48 -9.59 -7.40 -0.08
C THR A 48 -10.83 -7.25 -0.96
N ASP A 49 -11.07 -8.19 -1.86
CA ASP A 49 -12.28 -8.20 -2.69
C ASP A 49 -13.57 -8.37 -1.89
N ASP A 50 -13.59 -9.25 -0.87
CA ASP A 50 -14.73 -9.38 0.06
C ASP A 50 -15.02 -8.04 0.75
N VAL A 51 -13.97 -7.39 1.28
CA VAL A 51 -14.11 -6.07 1.92
C VAL A 51 -14.65 -5.03 0.94
N CYS A 52 -14.18 -4.99 -0.30
CA CYS A 52 -14.70 -4.10 -1.33
C CYS A 52 -16.18 -4.34 -1.60
N GLN A 53 -16.59 -5.60 -1.77
CA GLN A 53 -18.00 -5.97 -1.97
C GLN A 53 -18.89 -5.55 -0.79
N ARG A 54 -18.42 -5.74 0.44
CA ARG A 54 -19.14 -5.33 1.65
C ARG A 54 -19.25 -3.81 1.76
N ILE A 55 -18.23 -3.06 1.33
CA ILE A 55 -18.25 -1.61 1.26
C ILE A 55 -19.29 -1.16 0.22
N GLU A 56 -19.28 -1.74 -0.99
CA GLU A 56 -20.24 -1.43 -2.06
C GLU A 56 -21.68 -1.71 -1.61
N ALA A 57 -21.93 -2.84 -0.95
CA ALA A 57 -23.24 -3.17 -0.38
C ALA A 57 -23.68 -2.15 0.69
N ALA A 58 -22.77 -1.78 1.59
CA ALA A 58 -23.05 -0.80 2.64
C ALA A 58 -23.34 0.60 2.09
N LEU A 59 -22.68 1.01 1.00
CA LEU A 59 -22.97 2.27 0.31
C LEU A 59 -24.35 2.24 -0.34
N THR A 60 -24.70 1.13 -0.98
CA THR A 60 -26.03 0.95 -1.61
C THR A 60 -27.14 1.00 -0.57
N GLU A 61 -26.97 0.29 0.54
CA GLU A 61 -27.92 0.32 1.65
C GLU A 61 -28.10 1.73 2.24
N ALA A 62 -26.98 2.42 2.50
CA ALA A 62 -27.01 3.78 3.03
C ALA A 62 -27.70 4.77 2.08
N ALA A 63 -27.44 4.65 0.78
CA ALA A 63 -28.08 5.48 -0.23
C ALA A 63 -29.61 5.23 -0.27
N GLN A 64 -30.05 3.98 -0.26
CA GLN A 64 -31.46 3.62 -0.21
C GLN A 64 -32.15 4.19 1.03
N GLN A 65 -31.53 4.07 2.20
CA GLN A 65 -32.07 4.63 3.45
C GLN A 65 -32.19 6.16 3.41
N ALA A 66 -31.28 6.83 2.70
CA ALA A 66 -31.28 8.28 2.54
C ALA A 66 -32.14 8.79 1.37
N GLY A 67 -32.77 7.91 0.60
CA GLY A 67 -33.49 8.29 -0.62
C GLY A 67 -32.60 8.82 -1.75
N CYS A 68 -31.32 8.42 -1.74
CA CYS A 68 -30.31 8.82 -2.72
C CYS A 68 -29.98 7.67 -3.68
N GLN A 69 -29.27 8.00 -4.75
CA GLN A 69 -28.66 7.03 -5.65
C GLN A 69 -27.14 6.99 -5.41
N VAL A 70 -26.53 5.82 -5.55
CA VAL A 70 -25.08 5.65 -5.51
C VAL A 70 -24.62 4.79 -6.68
N THR A 71 -23.49 5.15 -7.28
CA THR A 71 -22.87 4.42 -8.38
C THR A 71 -21.41 4.14 -8.02
N PRO A 72 -21.10 3.03 -7.32
CA PRO A 72 -19.73 2.62 -7.05
C PRO A 72 -19.02 2.32 -8.37
N LYS A 73 -17.75 2.76 -8.47
CA LYS A 73 -16.89 2.46 -9.61
C LYS A 73 -15.49 2.14 -9.11
N ARG A 74 -14.98 0.95 -9.43
CA ARG A 74 -13.57 0.63 -9.22
C ARG A 74 -12.75 1.33 -10.30
N ILE A 75 -11.87 2.24 -9.90
CA ILE A 75 -11.08 3.07 -10.83
C ILE A 75 -9.67 2.53 -11.03
N TRP A 76 -9.16 1.78 -10.05
CA TRP A 76 -7.83 1.21 -10.10
C TRP A 76 -7.72 -0.02 -9.19
N GLN A 77 -7.00 -1.03 -9.63
CA GLN A 77 -6.71 -2.23 -8.86
C GLN A 77 -5.31 -2.73 -9.20
N VAL A 78 -4.54 -3.10 -8.21
CA VAL A 78 -3.22 -3.74 -8.37
C VAL A 78 -3.26 -5.08 -7.68
N SER A 79 -2.90 -6.10 -8.43
CA SER A 79 -2.70 -7.44 -7.90
C SER A 79 -1.42 -7.50 -7.08
N ARG A 80 -1.37 -8.43 -6.14
CA ARG A 80 -0.17 -8.71 -5.36
C ARG A 80 0.99 -9.09 -6.27
N VAL A 81 2.14 -8.45 -6.10
CA VAL A 81 3.36 -8.74 -6.83
C VAL A 81 4.39 -9.38 -5.89
N PRO A 82 4.58 -10.72 -5.96
CA PRO A 82 5.63 -11.37 -5.20
C PRO A 82 6.98 -11.04 -5.82
N PHE A 83 7.91 -10.51 -5.01
CA PHE A 83 9.27 -10.26 -5.46
C PHE A 83 10.10 -11.55 -5.48
N ASP A 84 11.15 -11.53 -6.30
CA ASP A 84 12.03 -12.67 -6.55
C ASP A 84 12.66 -13.21 -5.25
N GLN A 85 12.51 -14.53 -5.02
CA GLN A 85 12.95 -15.16 -3.79
C GLN A 85 14.48 -15.16 -3.65
N ARG A 86 15.22 -15.32 -4.77
CA ARG A 86 16.68 -15.31 -4.79
C ARG A 86 17.21 -13.94 -4.40
N LEU A 87 16.68 -12.88 -5.00
CA LEU A 87 17.09 -11.51 -4.68
C LEU A 87 16.74 -11.12 -3.23
N ARG A 88 15.57 -11.51 -2.73
CA ARG A 88 15.24 -11.32 -1.30
C ARG A 88 16.19 -12.10 -0.38
N GLY A 89 16.60 -13.30 -0.81
CA GLY A 89 17.62 -14.10 -0.12
C GLY A 89 18.95 -13.36 -0.05
N MET A 90 19.41 -12.78 -1.17
CA MET A 90 20.64 -11.98 -1.22
C MET A 90 20.59 -10.78 -0.25
N VAL A 91 19.46 -10.07 -0.20
CA VAL A 91 19.28 -8.95 0.74
C VAL A 91 19.43 -9.42 2.20
N ARG A 92 18.79 -10.53 2.55
CA ARG A 92 18.86 -11.09 3.90
C ARG A 92 20.30 -11.53 4.27
N GLU A 93 21.00 -12.17 3.35
CA GLU A 93 22.38 -12.61 3.55
C GLU A 93 23.33 -11.41 3.64
N ALA A 94 23.15 -10.37 2.83
CA ALA A 94 23.91 -9.14 2.91
C ALA A 94 23.72 -8.45 4.27
N ALA A 95 22.47 -8.28 4.71
CA ALA A 95 22.19 -7.71 6.03
C ALA A 95 22.82 -8.54 7.17
N THR A 96 22.73 -9.87 7.10
CA THR A 96 23.35 -10.77 8.09
C THR A 96 24.86 -10.61 8.12
N SER A 97 25.55 -10.52 6.96
CA SER A 97 26.99 -10.35 6.88
C SER A 97 27.48 -9.02 7.46
N LEU A 98 26.62 -8.02 7.43
CA LEU A 98 26.86 -6.70 8.01
C LEU A 98 26.40 -6.59 9.47
N ASN A 99 25.92 -7.68 10.09
CA ASN A 99 25.32 -7.70 11.42
C ASN A 99 24.14 -6.73 11.59
N LEU A 100 23.37 -6.50 10.52
CA LEU A 100 22.18 -5.66 10.53
C LEU A 100 20.91 -6.51 10.74
N PRO A 101 19.96 -6.04 11.55
CA PRO A 101 18.67 -6.70 11.66
C PRO A 101 17.90 -6.62 10.32
N CYS A 102 17.24 -7.71 9.94
CA CYS A 102 16.48 -7.78 8.70
C CYS A 102 15.13 -8.45 8.94
N LEU A 103 14.06 -7.89 8.37
CA LEU A 103 12.71 -8.39 8.45
C LEU A 103 12.10 -8.50 7.06
N ASP A 104 11.58 -9.67 6.71
CA ASP A 104 10.73 -9.80 5.52
C ASP A 104 9.37 -9.17 5.80
N MET A 105 8.91 -8.30 4.89
CA MET A 105 7.68 -7.57 5.05
C MET A 105 6.90 -7.44 3.74
N VAL A 106 5.63 -7.09 3.86
CA VAL A 106 4.78 -6.72 2.71
C VAL A 106 4.64 -5.20 2.70
N SER A 107 4.88 -4.57 1.56
CA SER A 107 4.57 -3.15 1.38
C SER A 107 3.11 -2.99 0.99
N GLY A 108 2.37 -2.17 1.71
CA GLY A 108 1.03 -1.73 1.35
C GLY A 108 1.02 -0.52 0.40
N ALA A 109 2.19 0.04 0.05
CA ALA A 109 2.31 1.17 -0.85
C ALA A 109 2.56 0.72 -2.29
N SER A 110 2.18 1.57 -3.25
CA SER A 110 2.53 1.36 -4.65
C SER A 110 3.95 1.85 -4.92
N HIS A 111 4.71 1.05 -5.64
CA HIS A 111 6.09 1.35 -6.04
C HIS A 111 6.28 1.01 -7.52
N ASP A 112 7.19 1.67 -8.21
CA ASP A 112 7.54 1.37 -9.60
C ASP A 112 7.98 -0.09 -9.77
N MET A 113 8.51 -0.68 -8.71
CA MET A 113 8.94 -2.08 -8.66
C MET A 113 7.82 -3.07 -8.99
N ILE A 114 6.54 -2.72 -8.78
CA ILE A 114 5.40 -3.57 -9.17
C ILE A 114 5.31 -3.76 -10.69
N TYR A 115 5.75 -2.78 -11.47
CA TYR A 115 5.79 -2.84 -12.93
C TYR A 115 7.07 -3.52 -13.42
N ILE A 116 8.21 -3.21 -12.80
CA ILE A 116 9.50 -3.84 -13.13
C ILE A 116 9.44 -5.35 -12.88
N ALA A 117 8.84 -5.77 -11.78
CA ALA A 117 8.72 -7.20 -11.43
C ALA A 117 7.85 -8.02 -12.40
N GLN A 118 7.11 -7.39 -13.32
CA GLN A 118 6.39 -8.07 -14.39
C GLN A 118 7.30 -8.47 -15.56
N VAL A 119 8.46 -7.86 -15.69
CA VAL A 119 9.37 -8.05 -16.84
C VAL A 119 10.77 -8.51 -16.42
N ALA A 120 11.12 -8.37 -15.14
CA ALA A 120 12.43 -8.76 -14.62
C ALA A 120 12.31 -9.17 -13.13
N PRO A 121 13.19 -10.09 -12.66
CA PRO A 121 13.32 -10.38 -11.24
C PRO A 121 13.66 -9.11 -10.45
N GLY A 122 13.01 -8.90 -9.31
CA GLY A 122 13.24 -7.73 -8.48
C GLY A 122 13.02 -7.98 -7.00
N ALA A 123 13.63 -7.13 -6.19
CA ALA A 123 13.41 -7.04 -4.75
C ALA A 123 13.53 -5.58 -4.30
N MET A 124 13.07 -5.29 -3.09
CA MET A 124 13.15 -3.95 -2.51
C MET A 124 13.81 -4.03 -1.14
N ILE A 125 14.56 -2.99 -0.80
CA ILE A 125 15.15 -2.77 0.50
C ILE A 125 14.47 -1.54 1.10
N PHE A 126 13.90 -1.69 2.29
CA PHE A 126 13.38 -0.59 3.07
C PHE A 126 14.31 -0.28 4.24
N VAL A 127 14.38 0.98 4.60
CA VAL A 127 15.06 1.47 5.79
C VAL A 127 14.03 2.03 6.77
N PRO A 128 14.30 2.06 8.10
CA PRO A 128 13.37 2.59 9.08
C PRO A 128 13.04 4.06 8.81
N SER A 129 11.75 4.41 8.94
CA SER A 129 11.31 5.81 9.00
C SER A 129 11.06 6.20 10.46
N MET A 130 11.52 7.37 10.87
CA MET A 130 11.39 7.86 12.25
C MET A 130 9.92 7.98 12.65
N GLY A 131 9.55 7.25 13.70
CA GLY A 131 8.15 7.17 14.16
C GLY A 131 7.21 6.47 13.19
N GLY A 132 7.71 5.73 12.19
CA GLY A 132 6.89 5.05 11.19
C GLY A 132 6.11 6.01 10.29
N ARG A 133 6.58 7.24 10.14
CA ARG A 133 5.92 8.26 9.32
C ARG A 133 6.26 8.04 7.84
N SER A 134 5.23 8.16 6.98
CA SER A 134 5.36 8.13 5.53
C SER A 134 4.34 9.08 4.91
N HIS A 135 4.63 9.60 3.70
CA HIS A 135 3.81 10.55 2.96
C HIS A 135 3.48 11.84 3.75
N ALA A 136 4.43 12.33 4.54
CA ALA A 136 4.28 13.52 5.36
C ALA A 136 5.58 14.34 5.35
N GLU A 137 5.49 15.65 5.54
CA GLU A 137 6.65 16.56 5.59
C GLU A 137 7.66 16.20 6.68
N VAL A 138 7.20 15.49 7.71
CA VAL A 138 8.04 15.03 8.84
C VAL A 138 8.65 13.65 8.60
N GLU A 139 8.44 13.05 7.42
CA GLU A 139 9.08 11.78 7.06
C GLU A 139 10.61 11.97 7.04
N ASN A 140 11.30 11.14 7.81
CA ASN A 140 12.74 11.23 7.92
C ASN A 140 13.33 9.86 8.28
N THR A 141 14.54 9.63 7.82
CA THR A 141 15.36 8.43 8.13
C THR A 141 16.71 8.90 8.64
N SER A 142 17.26 8.23 9.64
CA SER A 142 18.59 8.57 10.16
C SER A 142 19.66 8.34 9.07
N TRP A 143 20.76 9.09 9.13
CA TRP A 143 21.89 8.87 8.22
C TRP A 143 22.50 7.49 8.38
N GLU A 144 22.49 6.95 9.59
CA GLU A 144 22.96 5.60 9.93
C GLU A 144 22.11 4.53 9.25
N ASP A 145 20.78 4.67 9.27
CA ASP A 145 19.87 3.75 8.59
C ASP A 145 19.97 3.87 7.06
N CYS A 146 20.14 5.08 6.54
CA CYS A 146 20.40 5.30 5.12
C CYS A 146 21.70 4.63 4.67
N ALA A 147 22.77 4.78 5.44
CA ALA A 147 24.06 4.16 5.15
C ALA A 147 23.95 2.61 5.22
N ALA A 148 23.29 2.09 6.24
CA ALA A 148 23.05 0.65 6.36
C ALA A 148 22.28 0.08 5.14
N GLY A 149 21.24 0.76 4.70
CA GLY A 149 20.50 0.37 3.50
C GLY A 149 21.35 0.42 2.23
N ALA A 150 22.18 1.45 2.08
CA ALA A 150 23.10 1.59 0.95
C ALA A 150 24.18 0.49 0.95
N ASP A 151 24.72 0.13 2.11
CA ASP A 151 25.70 -0.95 2.24
C ASP A 151 25.09 -2.31 1.85
N VAL A 152 23.86 -2.60 2.32
CA VAL A 152 23.14 -3.81 1.91
C VAL A 152 22.94 -3.84 0.40
N LEU A 153 22.52 -2.71 -0.20
CA LEU A 153 22.32 -2.60 -1.64
C LEU A 153 23.64 -2.84 -2.40
N LEU A 154 24.74 -2.23 -1.96
CA LEU A 154 26.07 -2.42 -2.57
C LEU A 154 26.49 -3.91 -2.55
N HIS A 155 26.33 -4.59 -1.42
CA HIS A 155 26.61 -6.02 -1.32
C HIS A 155 25.77 -6.86 -2.28
N CYS A 156 24.47 -6.54 -2.41
CA CYS A 156 23.58 -7.22 -3.35
C CYS A 156 24.01 -7.00 -4.80
N LEU A 157 24.35 -5.76 -5.19
CA LEU A 157 24.80 -5.44 -6.54
C LEU A 157 26.12 -6.12 -6.91
N MET A 158 27.09 -6.10 -5.99
CA MET A 158 28.37 -6.78 -6.19
C MET A 158 28.17 -8.29 -6.37
N ARG A 159 27.31 -8.90 -5.58
CA ARG A 159 27.02 -10.33 -5.67
C ARG A 159 26.30 -10.67 -6.97
N ALA A 160 25.22 -9.94 -7.29
CA ALA A 160 24.46 -10.18 -8.52
C ALA A 160 25.30 -9.98 -9.78
N GLY A 161 26.23 -9.00 -9.79
CA GLY A 161 27.12 -8.75 -10.92
C GLY A 161 28.24 -9.80 -11.09
N ASN A 162 28.53 -10.59 -10.07
CA ASN A 162 29.53 -11.65 -10.11
C ASN A 162 28.93 -13.07 -10.27
N GLU A 163 27.62 -13.21 -10.26
CA GLU A 163 26.97 -14.48 -10.56
C GLU A 163 27.06 -14.76 -12.07
N PRO A 164 27.47 -15.98 -12.49
CA PRO A 164 27.39 -16.36 -13.90
C PRO A 164 25.91 -16.37 -14.32
N GLY A 165 25.61 -15.73 -15.46
CA GLY A 165 24.28 -15.63 -16.04
C GLY A 165 23.69 -16.97 -16.50
#